data_666549597537dff924f90b65b4bb2c9c
#
_entry.id   666549597537dff924f90b65b4bb2c9c
#
_cell.length_a   1.000
_cell.length_b   1.000
_cell.length_c   1.000
_cell.angle_alpha   90.00
_cell.angle_beta   90.00
_cell.angle_gamma   90.00
#
_symmetry.space_group_name_H-M   'P 1'
#
loop_
_entity.id
_entity.type
_entity.pdbx_description
1 polymer ?
#
loop_
_entity_poly.entity_id
_entity_poly.type
_entity_poly.pdbx_seq_one_letter_code
_entity_poly.pdbx_strand_id
1 'polypeptide(L)'
;MGFMDNLRRGLERSRETLSEIFYMGGEVTEEFWDDLEDTLVMGDMGAEVAMRVTDDLRERAARENLMRSDQLRRALVERLTAEFPVAERDPFTDTPSIVLFVGINGAGKTTTVGKIAGRAHANGVKTLIGGADTFRAAAIEQLQVWGERSGIEVVTKERGADPASVCFEVVETAEKQGTELVLIDTAGRLHTSSDLMRELAKVVSVTRKRAGVIPVSVVLVIDATTGQNGLNQAKEFNDALSLDGLIVTKLDGTAKGGIALAISNQLNLPIYRIGVGESIDDLQTFDARSFCEALVGEGVQ
;
A
#
# COMPACT_ATOMS: atom_id res chain seq x y z
N MET A 1 6.17 6.87 20.59
CA MET A 1 6.99 6.54 19.41
C MET A 1 6.30 7.10 18.18
N GLY A 2 6.99 7.85 17.34
CA GLY A 2 6.40 8.42 16.14
C GLY A 2 6.29 7.38 15.02
N PHE A 3 5.47 7.67 14.00
CA PHE A 3 5.31 6.82 12.80
C PHE A 3 6.67 6.48 12.16
N MET A 4 7.55 7.48 11.99
CA MET A 4 8.89 7.26 11.41
C MET A 4 9.76 6.32 12.24
N ASP A 5 9.64 6.36 13.57
CA ASP A 5 10.37 5.41 14.44
C ASP A 5 9.86 3.98 14.23
N ASN A 6 8.54 3.80 14.07
CA ASN A 6 7.93 2.50 13.79
C ASN A 6 8.32 2.00 12.39
N LEU A 7 8.33 2.88 11.38
CA LEU A 7 8.78 2.55 10.02
C LEU A 7 10.26 2.13 10.01
N ARG A 8 11.13 2.91 10.65
CA ARG A 8 12.56 2.59 10.76
C ARG A 8 12.81 1.26 11.47
N ARG A 9 12.05 0.98 12.52
CA ARG A 9 12.14 -0.30 13.24
C ARG A 9 11.63 -1.46 12.39
N GLY A 10 10.52 -1.27 11.67
CA GLY A 10 10.00 -2.28 10.75
C GLY A 10 10.96 -2.62 9.63
N LEU A 11 11.69 -1.64 9.13
CA LEU A 11 12.69 -1.80 8.07
C LEU A 11 14.13 -2.05 8.59
N GLU A 12 14.32 -2.26 9.92
CA GLU A 12 15.63 -2.33 10.56
C GLU A 12 16.54 -3.39 9.93
N ARG A 13 16.03 -4.61 9.69
CA ARG A 13 16.82 -5.68 9.10
C ARG A 13 17.24 -5.39 7.66
N SER A 14 16.34 -4.86 6.83
CA SER A 14 16.69 -4.45 5.46
C SER A 14 17.71 -3.31 5.48
N ARG A 15 17.57 -2.39 6.43
CA ARG A 15 18.49 -1.28 6.65
C ARG A 15 19.87 -1.75 7.12
N GLU A 16 19.94 -2.69 8.08
CA GLU A 16 21.21 -3.25 8.57
C GLU A 16 22.02 -3.85 7.44
N THR A 17 21.40 -4.71 6.63
CA THR A 17 22.06 -5.38 5.49
C THR A 17 22.58 -4.36 4.47
N LEU A 18 21.75 -3.37 4.08
CA LEU A 18 22.19 -2.30 3.18
C LEU A 18 23.25 -1.41 3.80
N SER A 19 23.15 -1.13 5.11
CA SER A 19 24.12 -0.31 5.81
C SER A 19 25.51 -0.96 5.87
N GLU A 20 25.59 -2.28 6.03
CA GLU A 20 26.87 -3.01 6.06
C GLU A 20 27.69 -2.78 4.79
N ILE A 21 27.06 -2.81 3.61
CA ILE A 21 27.72 -2.53 2.32
C ILE A 21 28.35 -1.14 2.30
N PHE A 22 27.62 -0.15 2.82
CA PHE A 22 28.11 1.24 2.87
C PHE A 22 29.07 1.51 4.03
N TYR A 23 29.09 0.66 5.07
CA TYR A 23 29.99 0.79 6.23
C TYR A 23 31.40 0.27 5.95
N MET A 24 31.57 -0.64 5.02
CA MET A 24 32.88 -1.23 4.70
C MET A 24 33.91 -0.21 4.20
N GLY A 25 33.51 1.07 4.02
CA GLY A 25 34.38 2.27 3.97
C GLY A 25 35.53 2.22 2.94
N GLY A 26 35.47 1.26 2.04
CA GLY A 26 36.46 0.99 1.04
C GLY A 26 36.25 1.77 -0.26
N GLU A 27 37.22 1.64 -1.16
CA GLU A 27 37.08 2.05 -2.54
C GLU A 27 35.90 1.31 -3.17
N VAL A 28 35.12 2.00 -4.01
CA VAL A 28 34.02 1.42 -4.78
C VAL A 28 34.60 0.45 -5.81
N THR A 29 34.57 -0.83 -5.48
CA THR A 29 35.10 -1.92 -6.30
C THR A 29 33.98 -2.59 -7.10
N GLU A 30 34.34 -3.51 -8.03
CA GLU A 30 33.32 -4.35 -8.69
C GLU A 30 32.53 -5.18 -7.69
N GLU A 31 33.18 -5.72 -6.67
CA GLU A 31 32.57 -6.50 -5.59
C GLU A 31 31.49 -5.69 -4.83
N PHE A 32 31.72 -4.38 -4.61
CA PHE A 32 30.70 -3.49 -4.00
C PHE A 32 29.40 -3.49 -4.83
N TRP A 33 29.50 -3.45 -6.15
CA TRP A 33 28.32 -3.40 -7.02
C TRP A 33 27.56 -4.72 -7.02
N ASP A 34 28.29 -5.85 -7.05
CA ASP A 34 27.70 -7.18 -6.96
C ASP A 34 27.01 -7.38 -5.60
N ASP A 35 27.64 -7.00 -4.50
CA ASP A 35 27.08 -7.07 -3.16
C ASP A 35 25.83 -6.17 -3.01
N LEU A 36 25.85 -4.99 -3.62
CA LEU A 36 24.69 -4.08 -3.61
C LEU A 36 23.50 -4.71 -4.35
N GLU A 37 23.73 -5.23 -5.55
CA GLU A 37 22.68 -5.88 -6.34
C GLU A 37 22.10 -7.09 -5.59
N ASP A 38 22.92 -7.98 -5.08
CA ASP A 38 22.50 -9.14 -4.31
C ASP A 38 21.68 -8.73 -3.08
N THR A 39 22.09 -7.68 -2.38
CA THR A 39 21.37 -7.17 -1.21
C THR A 39 20.00 -6.60 -1.57
N LEU A 40 19.89 -5.87 -2.67
CA LEU A 40 18.60 -5.36 -3.15
C LEU A 40 17.66 -6.51 -3.54
N VAL A 41 18.19 -7.56 -4.19
CA VAL A 41 17.42 -8.78 -4.52
C VAL A 41 16.97 -9.51 -3.26
N MET A 42 17.87 -9.72 -2.30
CA MET A 42 17.57 -10.38 -1.02
C MET A 42 16.57 -9.60 -0.19
N GLY A 43 16.50 -8.28 -0.36
CA GLY A 43 15.49 -7.38 0.22
C GLY A 43 14.12 -7.44 -0.46
N ASP A 44 13.88 -8.40 -1.36
CA ASP A 44 12.63 -8.58 -2.14
C ASP A 44 12.29 -7.41 -3.10
N MET A 45 13.28 -6.62 -3.55
CA MET A 45 13.05 -5.55 -4.53
C MET A 45 12.82 -6.06 -5.96
N GLY A 46 13.10 -7.34 -6.19
CA GLY A 46 13.04 -7.96 -7.53
C GLY A 46 14.31 -7.74 -8.34
N ALA A 47 14.76 -8.78 -9.05
CA ALA A 47 16.04 -8.78 -9.75
C ALA A 47 16.12 -7.69 -10.85
N GLU A 48 15.05 -7.46 -11.59
CA GLU A 48 15.02 -6.45 -12.67
C GLU A 48 15.23 -5.03 -12.13
N VAL A 49 14.57 -4.69 -11.00
CA VAL A 49 14.74 -3.39 -10.35
C VAL A 49 16.15 -3.27 -9.76
N ALA A 50 16.62 -4.32 -9.08
CA ALA A 50 17.96 -4.34 -8.48
C ALA A 50 19.05 -4.08 -9.51
N MET A 51 19.07 -4.84 -10.60
CA MET A 51 20.03 -4.66 -11.71
C MET A 51 19.97 -3.23 -12.26
N ARG A 52 18.79 -2.75 -12.65
CA ARG A 52 18.61 -1.40 -13.22
C ARG A 52 19.08 -0.29 -12.27
N VAL A 53 18.75 -0.41 -10.99
CA VAL A 53 19.14 0.56 -9.96
C VAL A 53 20.66 0.56 -9.75
N THR A 54 21.28 -0.62 -9.70
CA THR A 54 22.72 -0.78 -9.53
C THR A 54 23.48 -0.24 -10.73
N ASP A 55 23.06 -0.58 -11.95
CA ASP A 55 23.68 -0.09 -13.20
C ASP A 55 23.62 1.45 -13.29
N ASP A 56 22.42 2.03 -13.09
CA ASP A 56 22.24 3.48 -13.13
C ASP A 56 23.06 4.20 -12.05
N LEU A 57 23.16 3.60 -10.86
CA LEU A 57 23.96 4.16 -9.76
C LEU A 57 25.46 4.10 -10.08
N ARG A 58 25.92 3.01 -10.68
CA ARG A 58 27.31 2.81 -11.13
C ARG A 58 27.69 3.82 -12.20
N GLU A 59 26.85 4.01 -13.22
CA GLU A 59 27.04 5.03 -14.24
C GLU A 59 27.08 6.44 -13.66
N ARG A 60 26.16 6.74 -12.73
CA ARG A 60 26.13 8.03 -12.03
C ARG A 60 27.38 8.24 -11.20
N ALA A 61 27.84 7.22 -10.48
CA ALA A 61 29.06 7.29 -9.66
C ALA A 61 30.29 7.63 -10.50
N ALA A 62 30.43 7.00 -11.67
CA ALA A 62 31.52 7.27 -12.61
C ALA A 62 31.44 8.70 -13.18
N ARG A 63 30.24 9.14 -13.60
CA ARG A 63 30.03 10.47 -14.20
C ARG A 63 30.24 11.63 -13.22
N GLU A 64 29.76 11.47 -11.97
CA GLU A 64 29.78 12.50 -10.93
C GLU A 64 30.97 12.35 -9.97
N ASN A 65 31.83 11.36 -10.19
CA ASN A 65 33.00 11.03 -9.37
C ASN A 65 32.62 10.80 -7.88
N LEU A 66 31.57 10.01 -7.65
CA LEU A 66 31.09 9.68 -6.32
C LEU A 66 31.99 8.58 -5.72
N MET A 67 32.97 8.97 -4.94
CA MET A 67 33.96 8.06 -4.36
C MET A 67 33.66 7.68 -2.89
N ARG A 68 32.69 8.33 -2.28
CA ARG A 68 32.40 8.19 -0.86
C ARG A 68 31.08 7.45 -0.64
N SER A 69 31.03 6.56 0.34
CA SER A 69 29.88 5.77 0.68
C SER A 69 28.64 6.62 1.02
N ASP A 70 28.81 7.78 1.65
CA ASP A 70 27.69 8.68 1.97
C ASP A 70 27.08 9.37 0.73
N GLN A 71 27.90 9.61 -0.30
CA GLN A 71 27.44 10.16 -1.58
C GLN A 71 26.64 9.09 -2.36
N LEU A 72 27.18 7.87 -2.43
CA LEU A 72 26.50 6.73 -3.08
C LEU A 72 25.20 6.38 -2.39
N ARG A 73 25.15 6.42 -1.05
CA ARG A 73 23.93 6.18 -0.28
C ARG A 73 22.83 7.18 -0.63
N ARG A 74 23.17 8.48 -0.71
CA ARG A 74 22.20 9.51 -1.12
C ARG A 74 21.73 9.31 -2.55
N ALA A 75 22.65 8.98 -3.46
CA ALA A 75 22.32 8.71 -4.84
C ALA A 75 21.41 7.46 -4.97
N LEU A 76 21.63 6.43 -4.15
CA LEU A 76 20.75 5.25 -4.08
C LEU A 76 19.35 5.61 -3.59
N VAL A 77 19.22 6.41 -2.52
CA VAL A 77 17.90 6.88 -2.05
C VAL A 77 17.16 7.63 -3.15
N GLU A 78 17.82 8.54 -3.85
CA GLU A 78 17.22 9.28 -4.96
C GLU A 78 16.80 8.35 -6.10
N ARG A 79 17.63 7.38 -6.43
CA ARG A 79 17.35 6.43 -7.51
C ARG A 79 16.19 5.49 -7.19
N LEU A 80 16.15 4.95 -5.95
CA LEU A 80 15.04 4.12 -5.48
C LEU A 80 13.74 4.92 -5.39
N THR A 81 13.82 6.18 -4.95
CA THR A 81 12.63 7.07 -4.90
C THR A 81 12.01 7.25 -6.29
N ALA A 82 12.83 7.37 -7.32
CA ALA A 82 12.37 7.53 -8.70
C ALA A 82 11.72 6.26 -9.30
N GLU A 83 11.88 5.10 -8.66
CA GLU A 83 11.23 3.86 -9.07
C GLU A 83 9.73 3.79 -8.70
N PHE A 84 9.28 4.64 -7.77
CA PHE A 84 7.87 4.66 -7.37
C PHE A 84 7.04 5.51 -8.34
N PRO A 85 5.96 4.97 -8.90
CA PRO A 85 4.97 5.75 -9.64
C PRO A 85 4.34 6.82 -8.75
N VAL A 86 4.16 8.01 -9.32
CA VAL A 86 3.50 9.12 -8.65
C VAL A 86 2.01 9.07 -8.91
N ALA A 87 1.19 9.18 -7.86
CA ALA A 87 -0.25 9.26 -8.00
C ALA A 87 -0.67 10.61 -8.62
N GLU A 88 -1.51 10.58 -9.65
CA GLU A 88 -2.11 11.80 -10.21
C GLU A 88 -3.13 12.43 -9.26
N ARG A 89 -3.78 11.59 -8.44
CA ARG A 89 -4.75 11.99 -7.42
C ARG A 89 -4.67 11.05 -6.21
N ASP A 90 -5.02 11.55 -5.04
CA ASP A 90 -5.22 10.75 -3.83
C ASP A 90 -6.72 10.58 -3.56
N PRO A 91 -7.31 9.37 -3.76
CA PRO A 91 -8.75 9.17 -3.62
C PRO A 91 -9.26 9.34 -2.17
N PHE A 92 -8.37 9.50 -1.20
CA PHE A 92 -8.72 9.71 0.20
C PHE A 92 -8.80 11.19 0.58
N THR A 93 -8.27 12.07 -0.26
CA THR A 93 -8.26 13.54 -0.04
C THR A 93 -8.95 14.29 -1.16
N ASP A 94 -8.91 13.77 -2.39
CA ASP A 94 -9.51 14.39 -3.58
C ASP A 94 -10.97 13.97 -3.71
N THR A 95 -11.80 14.51 -2.85
CA THR A 95 -13.25 14.23 -2.78
C THR A 95 -14.06 15.10 -3.76
N PRO A 96 -15.26 14.66 -4.19
CA PRO A 96 -15.92 13.42 -3.78
C PRO A 96 -15.28 12.19 -4.42
N SER A 97 -15.25 11.08 -3.67
CA SER A 97 -14.67 9.83 -4.14
C SER A 97 -15.29 8.60 -3.47
N ILE A 98 -15.24 7.46 -4.18
CA ILE A 98 -15.61 6.15 -3.68
C ILE A 98 -14.40 5.24 -3.80
N VAL A 99 -14.02 4.57 -2.70
CA VAL A 99 -12.87 3.67 -2.68
C VAL A 99 -13.31 2.26 -2.31
N LEU A 100 -13.03 1.32 -3.20
CA LEU A 100 -13.20 -0.12 -2.97
C LEU A 100 -11.88 -0.72 -2.48
N PHE A 101 -11.88 -1.30 -1.28
CA PHE A 101 -10.71 -1.97 -0.71
C PHE A 101 -10.75 -3.45 -1.08
N VAL A 102 -9.80 -3.90 -1.88
CA VAL A 102 -9.65 -5.29 -2.30
C VAL A 102 -8.37 -5.90 -1.73
N GLY A 103 -8.26 -7.23 -1.75
CA GLY A 103 -7.10 -7.96 -1.23
C GLY A 103 -7.51 -9.17 -0.42
N ILE A 104 -6.55 -10.03 -0.07
CA ILE A 104 -6.81 -11.28 0.65
C ILE A 104 -7.27 -11.05 2.08
N ASN A 105 -7.86 -12.10 2.69
CA ASN A 105 -8.17 -12.08 4.12
C ASN A 105 -6.89 -11.93 4.96
N GLY A 106 -6.96 -11.11 6.00
CA GLY A 106 -5.81 -10.84 6.86
C GLY A 106 -4.85 -9.76 6.36
N ALA A 107 -5.01 -9.25 5.14
CA ALA A 107 -4.18 -8.14 4.64
C ALA A 107 -4.44 -6.80 5.34
N GLY A 108 -5.46 -6.69 6.18
CA GLY A 108 -5.74 -5.46 6.94
C GLY A 108 -6.78 -4.55 6.31
N LYS A 109 -7.60 -5.00 5.33
CA LYS A 109 -8.63 -4.18 4.68
C LYS A 109 -9.56 -3.47 5.65
N THR A 110 -10.28 -4.25 6.46
CA THR A 110 -11.27 -3.74 7.44
C THR A 110 -10.67 -2.73 8.41
N THR A 111 -9.47 -3.03 8.94
CA THR A 111 -8.73 -2.13 9.84
C THR A 111 -8.32 -0.85 9.10
N THR A 112 -7.86 -0.96 7.87
CA THR A 112 -7.46 0.19 7.03
C THR A 112 -8.65 1.10 6.73
N VAL A 113 -9.80 0.52 6.36
CA VAL A 113 -11.06 1.26 6.17
C VAL A 113 -11.40 2.07 7.42
N GLY A 114 -11.40 1.42 8.61
CA GLY A 114 -11.70 2.08 9.87
C GLY A 114 -10.74 3.22 10.20
N LYS A 115 -9.43 3.02 10.02
CA LYS A 115 -8.39 4.05 10.27
C LYS A 115 -8.54 5.25 9.34
N ILE A 116 -8.76 5.03 8.04
CA ILE A 116 -8.94 6.11 7.06
C ILE A 116 -10.24 6.86 7.33
N ALA A 117 -11.34 6.13 7.55
CA ALA A 117 -12.64 6.73 7.86
C ALA A 117 -12.56 7.63 9.10
N GLY A 118 -12.01 7.10 10.20
CA GLY A 118 -11.89 7.88 11.45
C GLY A 118 -11.05 9.15 11.28
N ARG A 119 -9.95 9.07 10.54
CA ARG A 119 -9.10 10.24 10.25
C ARG A 119 -9.80 11.26 9.35
N ALA A 120 -10.46 10.81 8.28
CA ALA A 120 -11.20 11.69 7.37
C ALA A 120 -12.31 12.43 8.12
N HIS A 121 -13.09 11.71 8.92
CA HIS A 121 -14.17 12.29 9.71
C HIS A 121 -13.65 13.30 10.75
N ALA A 122 -12.55 12.99 11.45
CA ALA A 122 -11.90 13.90 12.39
C ALA A 122 -11.41 15.21 11.71
N ASN A 123 -11.10 15.14 10.41
CA ASN A 123 -10.76 16.30 9.58
C ASN A 123 -11.99 17.00 8.95
N GLY A 124 -13.20 16.62 9.34
CA GLY A 124 -14.46 17.25 8.89
C GLY A 124 -14.96 16.75 7.53
N VAL A 125 -14.36 15.70 6.95
CA VAL A 125 -14.83 15.09 5.69
C VAL A 125 -16.04 14.23 5.98
N LYS A 126 -17.15 14.47 5.28
CA LYS A 126 -18.38 13.69 5.40
C LYS A 126 -18.18 12.30 4.83
N THR A 127 -18.03 11.31 5.70
CA THR A 127 -17.57 9.96 5.38
C THR A 127 -18.69 8.93 5.59
N LEU A 128 -18.76 7.92 4.72
CA LEU A 128 -19.65 6.76 4.83
C LEU A 128 -18.83 5.47 4.66
N ILE A 129 -19.13 4.44 5.44
CA ILE A 129 -18.52 3.12 5.33
C ILE A 129 -19.53 2.12 4.75
N GLY A 130 -19.09 1.31 3.78
CA GLY A 130 -19.82 0.18 3.23
C GLY A 130 -19.19 -1.15 3.64
N GLY A 131 -19.98 -2.08 4.19
CA GLY A 131 -19.53 -3.42 4.54
C GLY A 131 -19.99 -4.45 3.50
N ALA A 132 -19.19 -4.65 2.44
CA ALA A 132 -19.49 -5.60 1.37
C ALA A 132 -18.81 -6.98 1.56
N ASP A 133 -18.10 -7.23 2.66
CA ASP A 133 -17.68 -8.58 3.09
C ASP A 133 -18.86 -9.28 3.82
N THR A 134 -19.92 -9.60 3.09
CA THR A 134 -21.18 -10.07 3.65
C THR A 134 -21.11 -11.48 4.27
N PHE A 135 -20.03 -12.20 4.04
CA PHE A 135 -19.88 -13.57 4.54
C PHE A 135 -19.21 -13.65 5.90
N ARG A 136 -18.41 -12.63 6.26
CA ARG A 136 -17.65 -12.59 7.51
C ARG A 136 -18.35 -11.71 8.54
N ALA A 137 -19.13 -12.35 9.44
CA ALA A 137 -19.80 -11.64 10.53
C ALA A 137 -18.83 -10.76 11.34
N ALA A 138 -17.65 -11.29 11.67
CA ALA A 138 -16.63 -10.54 12.42
C ALA A 138 -16.09 -9.30 11.67
N ALA A 139 -16.07 -9.29 10.34
CA ALA A 139 -15.67 -8.10 9.57
C ALA A 139 -16.75 -7.01 9.67
N ILE A 140 -18.02 -7.39 9.54
CA ILE A 140 -19.15 -6.47 9.71
C ILE A 140 -19.16 -5.89 11.12
N GLU A 141 -19.05 -6.72 12.15
CA GLU A 141 -18.99 -6.29 13.55
C GLU A 141 -17.80 -5.33 13.78
N GLN A 142 -16.64 -5.63 13.22
CA GLN A 142 -15.46 -4.77 13.31
C GLN A 142 -15.70 -3.40 12.67
N LEU A 143 -16.34 -3.34 11.49
CA LEU A 143 -16.70 -2.07 10.85
C LEU A 143 -17.70 -1.28 11.67
N GLN A 144 -18.71 -1.94 12.25
CA GLN A 144 -19.69 -1.30 13.13
C GLN A 144 -19.02 -0.67 14.35
N VAL A 145 -18.08 -1.38 14.99
CA VAL A 145 -17.29 -0.83 16.11
C VAL A 145 -16.48 0.40 15.67
N TRP A 146 -15.88 0.37 14.47
CA TRP A 146 -15.20 1.55 13.93
C TRP A 146 -16.16 2.72 13.68
N GLY A 147 -17.33 2.43 13.10
CA GLY A 147 -18.37 3.44 12.85
C GLY A 147 -18.87 4.08 14.15
N GLU A 148 -19.21 3.27 15.17
CA GLU A 148 -19.65 3.75 16.48
C GLU A 148 -18.59 4.64 17.16
N ARG A 149 -17.33 4.20 17.18
CA ARG A 149 -16.23 4.96 17.79
C ARG A 149 -15.97 6.31 17.12
N SER A 150 -16.18 6.38 15.81
CA SER A 150 -15.87 7.55 15.01
C SER A 150 -17.12 8.41 14.69
N GLY A 151 -18.33 7.97 15.05
CA GLY A 151 -19.57 8.65 14.69
C GLY A 151 -19.89 8.59 13.19
N ILE A 152 -19.45 7.51 12.50
CA ILE A 152 -19.60 7.33 11.06
C ILE A 152 -20.67 6.26 10.80
N GLU A 153 -21.59 6.53 9.89
CA GLU A 153 -22.57 5.55 9.46
C GLU A 153 -21.91 4.40 8.69
N VAL A 154 -22.34 3.17 9.01
CA VAL A 154 -21.90 1.94 8.34
C VAL A 154 -23.12 1.28 7.68
N VAL A 155 -23.11 1.23 6.36
CA VAL A 155 -24.15 0.56 5.57
C VAL A 155 -23.74 -0.90 5.35
N THR A 156 -24.57 -1.81 5.85
CA THR A 156 -24.39 -3.26 5.72
C THR A 156 -25.72 -3.93 5.39
N LYS A 157 -25.66 -5.17 4.94
CA LYS A 157 -26.85 -6.03 4.79
C LYS A 157 -26.72 -7.29 5.64
N GLU A 158 -27.78 -8.07 5.65
CA GLU A 158 -27.80 -9.38 6.26
C GLU A 158 -26.67 -10.28 5.74
N ARG A 159 -26.25 -11.21 6.56
CA ARG A 159 -25.20 -12.16 6.21
C ARG A 159 -25.58 -12.96 4.95
N GLY A 160 -24.65 -13.03 3.99
CA GLY A 160 -24.84 -13.74 2.71
C GLY A 160 -25.59 -12.94 1.65
N ALA A 161 -25.93 -11.68 1.90
CA ALA A 161 -26.45 -10.79 0.85
C ALA A 161 -25.43 -10.64 -0.30
N ASP A 162 -25.93 -10.35 -1.51
CA ASP A 162 -25.06 -10.07 -2.66
C ASP A 162 -24.21 -8.83 -2.40
N PRO A 163 -22.86 -8.93 -2.39
CA PRO A 163 -21.97 -7.80 -2.16
C PRO A 163 -22.21 -6.61 -3.09
N ALA A 164 -22.57 -6.88 -4.35
CA ALA A 164 -22.89 -5.83 -5.31
C ALA A 164 -24.16 -5.04 -4.92
N SER A 165 -25.13 -5.73 -4.27
CA SER A 165 -26.34 -5.06 -3.76
C SER A 165 -26.05 -4.17 -2.57
N VAL A 166 -25.04 -4.52 -1.74
CA VAL A 166 -24.57 -3.65 -0.65
C VAL A 166 -23.94 -2.40 -1.24
N CYS A 167 -23.02 -2.56 -2.20
CA CYS A 167 -22.36 -1.42 -2.84
C CYS A 167 -23.34 -0.47 -3.53
N PHE A 168 -24.39 -1.02 -4.17
CA PHE A 168 -25.44 -0.20 -4.76
C PHE A 168 -26.11 0.69 -3.71
N GLU A 169 -26.52 0.11 -2.56
CA GLU A 169 -27.17 0.83 -1.46
C GLU A 169 -26.24 1.85 -0.80
N VAL A 170 -24.96 1.50 -0.62
CA VAL A 170 -23.93 2.42 -0.10
C VAL A 170 -23.83 3.67 -0.97
N VAL A 171 -23.74 3.52 -2.28
CA VAL A 171 -23.64 4.66 -3.22
C VAL A 171 -24.94 5.47 -3.23
N GLU A 172 -26.10 4.80 -3.17
CA GLU A 172 -27.39 5.48 -3.09
C GLU A 172 -27.53 6.30 -1.80
N THR A 173 -27.10 5.73 -0.67
CA THR A 173 -27.10 6.42 0.64
C THR A 173 -26.15 7.62 0.62
N ALA A 174 -24.96 7.44 0.08
CA ALA A 174 -23.97 8.50 -0.06
C ALA A 174 -24.49 9.68 -0.89
N GLU A 175 -25.16 9.40 -2.01
CA GLU A 175 -25.78 10.43 -2.85
C GLU A 175 -26.86 11.20 -2.12
N LYS A 176 -27.78 10.50 -1.43
CA LYS A 176 -28.88 11.12 -0.66
C LYS A 176 -28.36 12.01 0.45
N GLN A 177 -27.24 11.65 1.05
CA GLN A 177 -26.65 12.37 2.17
C GLN A 177 -25.65 13.46 1.75
N GLY A 178 -25.21 13.48 0.50
CA GLY A 178 -24.12 14.35 0.04
C GLY A 178 -22.80 13.98 0.72
N THR A 179 -22.50 12.69 0.79
CA THR A 179 -21.23 12.15 1.33
C THR A 179 -20.08 12.50 0.41
N GLU A 180 -18.94 12.90 1.00
CA GLU A 180 -17.74 13.29 0.25
C GLU A 180 -16.80 12.11 0.04
N LEU A 181 -16.65 11.23 1.05
CA LEU A 181 -15.77 10.06 1.00
C LEU A 181 -16.53 8.78 1.33
N VAL A 182 -16.57 7.85 0.41
CA VAL A 182 -17.19 6.53 0.60
C VAL A 182 -16.09 5.46 0.60
N LEU A 183 -16.03 4.66 1.66
CA LEU A 183 -15.04 3.60 1.83
C LEU A 183 -15.74 2.25 1.93
N ILE A 184 -15.46 1.34 1.02
CA ILE A 184 -16.16 0.04 0.93
C ILE A 184 -15.18 -1.10 1.19
N ASP A 185 -15.38 -1.84 2.29
CA ASP A 185 -14.65 -3.07 2.59
C ASP A 185 -15.26 -4.25 1.83
N THR A 186 -14.44 -5.03 1.13
CA THR A 186 -14.88 -6.17 0.33
C THR A 186 -14.34 -7.51 0.83
N ALA A 187 -14.90 -8.60 0.37
CA ALA A 187 -14.41 -9.94 0.65
C ALA A 187 -12.97 -10.17 0.15
N GLY A 188 -12.24 -11.10 0.80
CA GLY A 188 -10.84 -11.40 0.46
C GLY A 188 -10.48 -12.89 0.54
N ARG A 189 -11.38 -13.80 0.14
CA ARG A 189 -11.18 -15.25 0.29
C ARG A 189 -10.11 -15.78 -0.66
N LEU A 190 -9.16 -16.55 -0.13
CA LEU A 190 -8.06 -17.13 -0.92
C LEU A 190 -8.41 -18.46 -1.62
N HIS A 191 -9.46 -19.16 -1.18
CA HIS A 191 -9.68 -20.57 -1.54
C HIS A 191 -10.36 -20.82 -2.90
N THR A 192 -10.82 -19.76 -3.58
CA THR A 192 -11.40 -19.84 -4.93
C THR A 192 -11.09 -18.54 -5.66
N SER A 193 -9.85 -18.37 -6.09
CA SER A 193 -9.40 -17.09 -6.69
C SER A 193 -10.28 -16.63 -7.85
N SER A 194 -10.70 -17.55 -8.73
CA SER A 194 -11.55 -17.22 -9.89
C SER A 194 -12.98 -16.77 -9.50
N ASP A 195 -13.58 -17.36 -8.47
CA ASP A 195 -14.92 -16.97 -8.02
C ASP A 195 -14.90 -15.63 -7.29
N LEU A 196 -13.89 -15.42 -6.44
CA LEU A 196 -13.66 -14.13 -5.80
C LEU A 196 -13.43 -13.02 -6.82
N MET A 197 -12.57 -13.24 -7.80
CA MET A 197 -12.28 -12.24 -8.84
C MET A 197 -13.51 -11.89 -9.66
N ARG A 198 -14.37 -12.87 -9.99
CA ARG A 198 -15.67 -12.62 -10.66
C ARG A 198 -16.63 -11.81 -9.78
N GLU A 199 -16.69 -12.13 -8.48
CA GLU A 199 -17.54 -11.41 -7.52
C GLU A 199 -17.06 -9.95 -7.40
N LEU A 200 -15.75 -9.73 -7.20
CA LEU A 200 -15.17 -8.41 -7.09
C LEU A 200 -15.32 -7.59 -8.38
N ALA A 201 -15.13 -8.21 -9.56
CA ALA A 201 -15.36 -7.55 -10.84
C ALA A 201 -16.82 -7.07 -10.99
N LYS A 202 -17.79 -7.90 -10.53
CA LYS A 202 -19.21 -7.49 -10.47
C LYS A 202 -19.40 -6.31 -9.52
N VAL A 203 -18.81 -6.36 -8.32
CA VAL A 203 -18.86 -5.26 -7.33
C VAL A 203 -18.32 -3.98 -7.93
N VAL A 204 -17.14 -3.99 -8.54
CA VAL A 204 -16.53 -2.83 -9.20
C VAL A 204 -17.42 -2.27 -10.30
N SER A 205 -17.94 -3.15 -11.17
CA SER A 205 -18.83 -2.75 -12.27
C SER A 205 -20.11 -2.08 -11.79
N VAL A 206 -20.78 -2.68 -10.79
CA VAL A 206 -22.02 -2.12 -10.22
C VAL A 206 -21.75 -0.79 -9.52
N THR A 207 -20.66 -0.69 -8.74
CA THR A 207 -20.29 0.54 -8.06
C THR A 207 -20.01 1.66 -9.05
N ARG A 208 -19.17 1.41 -10.08
CA ARG A 208 -18.85 2.40 -11.13
C ARG A 208 -20.10 2.87 -11.87
N LYS A 209 -20.97 1.93 -12.23
CA LYS A 209 -22.24 2.27 -12.92
C LYS A 209 -23.16 3.12 -12.06
N ARG A 210 -23.25 2.83 -10.75
CA ARG A 210 -24.12 3.56 -9.82
C ARG A 210 -23.56 4.93 -9.43
N ALA A 211 -22.23 5.03 -9.32
CA ALA A 211 -21.52 6.26 -8.97
C ALA A 211 -21.64 7.37 -10.04
N GLY A 212 -21.92 7.00 -11.29
CA GLY A 212 -22.05 7.98 -12.36
C GLY A 212 -20.76 8.74 -12.61
N VAL A 213 -20.74 10.03 -12.29
CA VAL A 213 -19.56 10.91 -12.47
C VAL A 213 -18.59 10.92 -11.29
N ILE A 214 -18.99 10.35 -10.16
CA ILE A 214 -18.12 10.29 -8.98
C ILE A 214 -17.00 9.28 -9.25
N PRO A 215 -15.73 9.66 -9.08
CA PRO A 215 -14.61 8.74 -9.26
C PRO A 215 -14.67 7.54 -8.32
N VAL A 216 -14.46 6.34 -8.88
CA VAL A 216 -14.39 5.08 -8.13
C VAL A 216 -12.99 4.52 -8.27
N SER A 217 -12.27 4.42 -7.16
CA SER A 217 -10.92 3.85 -7.11
C SER A 217 -10.95 2.44 -6.50
N VAL A 218 -10.25 1.51 -7.12
CA VAL A 218 -10.05 0.15 -6.64
C VAL A 218 -8.65 0.05 -6.06
N VAL A 219 -8.55 -0.05 -4.74
CA VAL A 219 -7.27 -0.01 -4.01
C VAL A 219 -6.98 -1.36 -3.38
N LEU A 220 -5.84 -1.95 -3.73
CA LEU A 220 -5.38 -3.20 -3.17
C LEU A 220 -4.69 -2.96 -1.82
N VAL A 221 -5.16 -3.66 -0.80
CA VAL A 221 -4.48 -3.74 0.49
C VAL A 221 -3.65 -5.01 0.52
N ILE A 222 -2.34 -4.85 0.70
CA ILE A 222 -1.37 -5.94 0.69
C ILE A 222 -0.58 -6.00 2.00
N ASP A 223 -0.34 -7.22 2.46
CA ASP A 223 0.46 -7.51 3.65
C ASP A 223 1.94 -7.66 3.24
N ALA A 224 2.80 -6.75 3.68
CA ALA A 224 4.22 -6.75 3.36
C ALA A 224 4.94 -8.05 3.80
N THR A 225 4.43 -8.75 4.81
CA THR A 225 5.04 -10.00 5.30
C THR A 225 4.90 -11.16 4.32
N THR A 226 4.06 -11.03 3.29
CA THR A 226 3.83 -12.09 2.29
C THR A 226 4.95 -12.20 1.24
N GLY A 227 5.83 -11.20 1.15
CA GLY A 227 6.96 -11.21 0.21
C GLY A 227 6.53 -11.45 -1.24
N GLN A 228 7.24 -12.29 -1.98
CA GLN A 228 6.94 -12.60 -3.39
C GLN A 228 5.53 -13.16 -3.64
N ASN A 229 4.92 -13.84 -2.66
CA ASN A 229 3.52 -14.27 -2.79
C ASN A 229 2.58 -13.06 -2.90
N GLY A 230 2.89 -11.95 -2.21
CA GLY A 230 2.16 -10.70 -2.31
C GLY A 230 2.20 -10.11 -3.71
N LEU A 231 3.35 -10.16 -4.37
CA LEU A 231 3.48 -9.71 -5.76
C LEU A 231 2.60 -10.52 -6.73
N ASN A 232 2.59 -11.85 -6.58
CA ASN A 232 1.74 -12.71 -7.41
C ASN A 232 0.26 -12.41 -7.19
N GLN A 233 -0.15 -12.24 -5.94
CA GLN A 233 -1.51 -11.80 -5.61
C GLN A 233 -1.86 -10.45 -6.24
N ALA A 234 -0.96 -9.47 -6.12
CA ALA A 234 -1.18 -8.14 -6.69
C ALA A 234 -1.38 -8.20 -8.21
N LYS A 235 -0.64 -9.05 -8.92
CA LYS A 235 -0.82 -9.30 -10.37
C LYS A 235 -2.21 -9.86 -10.65
N GLU A 236 -2.65 -10.91 -9.94
CA GLU A 236 -3.97 -11.52 -10.12
C GLU A 236 -5.11 -10.49 -9.90
N PHE A 237 -5.00 -9.67 -8.85
CA PHE A 237 -5.98 -8.62 -8.58
C PHE A 237 -5.96 -7.53 -9.66
N ASN A 238 -4.77 -7.12 -10.12
CA ASN A 238 -4.63 -6.09 -11.15
C ASN A 238 -5.20 -6.54 -12.50
N ASP A 239 -4.91 -7.78 -12.90
CA ASP A 239 -5.41 -8.38 -14.13
C ASP A 239 -6.94 -8.48 -14.15
N ALA A 240 -7.53 -8.79 -12.99
CA ALA A 240 -8.98 -8.97 -12.87
C ALA A 240 -9.77 -7.67 -12.70
N LEU A 241 -9.20 -6.66 -12.04
CA LEU A 241 -9.96 -5.50 -11.54
C LEU A 241 -9.47 -4.16 -12.08
N SER A 242 -8.28 -4.09 -12.69
CA SER A 242 -7.60 -2.84 -13.07
C SER A 242 -7.51 -1.89 -11.87
N LEU A 243 -6.52 -2.15 -11.02
CA LEU A 243 -6.28 -1.43 -9.77
C LEU A 243 -5.85 0.02 -10.04
N ASP A 244 -6.23 0.92 -9.14
CA ASP A 244 -5.84 2.33 -9.20
C ASP A 244 -4.66 2.66 -8.25
N GLY A 245 -4.33 1.76 -7.32
CA GLY A 245 -3.19 1.91 -6.42
C GLY A 245 -3.19 0.93 -5.25
N LEU A 246 -2.24 1.14 -4.36
CA LEU A 246 -1.87 0.20 -3.30
C LEU A 246 -1.95 0.84 -1.91
N ILE A 247 -2.24 0.01 -0.91
CA ILE A 247 -1.95 0.26 0.50
C ILE A 247 -1.11 -0.91 1.01
N VAL A 248 0.05 -0.62 1.57
CA VAL A 248 0.96 -1.64 2.11
C VAL A 248 0.89 -1.62 3.62
N THR A 249 0.53 -2.76 4.21
CA THR A 249 0.35 -2.92 5.67
C THR A 249 1.43 -3.81 6.27
N LYS A 250 1.55 -3.79 7.60
CA LYS A 250 2.42 -4.67 8.38
C LYS A 250 3.91 -4.56 8.02
N LEU A 251 4.35 -3.38 7.63
CA LEU A 251 5.77 -3.12 7.38
C LEU A 251 6.64 -3.30 8.64
N ASP A 252 6.05 -3.17 9.83
CA ASP A 252 6.67 -3.44 11.12
C ASP A 252 6.94 -4.92 11.38
N GLY A 253 6.32 -5.82 10.63
CA GLY A 253 6.48 -7.28 10.75
C GLY A 253 7.40 -7.92 9.71
N THR A 254 8.01 -7.15 8.81
CA THR A 254 8.80 -7.72 7.72
C THR A 254 10.27 -7.31 7.76
N ALA A 255 11.16 -8.26 7.43
CA ALA A 255 12.56 -7.99 7.16
C ALA A 255 12.82 -7.56 5.70
N LYS A 256 11.76 -7.49 4.85
CA LYS A 256 11.86 -7.41 3.40
C LYS A 256 10.98 -6.26 2.88
N GLY A 257 11.32 -5.03 3.27
CA GLY A 257 10.58 -3.83 2.89
C GLY A 257 10.58 -3.55 1.37
N GLY A 258 11.55 -4.08 0.63
CA GLY A 258 11.66 -3.91 -0.82
C GLY A 258 10.47 -4.44 -1.61
N ILE A 259 9.67 -5.35 -1.04
CA ILE A 259 8.47 -5.87 -1.70
C ILE A 259 7.47 -4.76 -2.07
N ALA A 260 7.37 -3.70 -1.27
CA ALA A 260 6.51 -2.55 -1.58
C ALA A 260 6.94 -1.88 -2.90
N LEU A 261 8.27 -1.71 -3.08
CA LEU A 261 8.84 -1.17 -4.31
C LEU A 261 8.60 -2.12 -5.48
N ALA A 262 8.89 -3.42 -5.30
CA ALA A 262 8.72 -4.42 -6.36
C ALA A 262 7.28 -4.44 -6.91
N ILE A 263 6.28 -4.46 -6.03
CA ILE A 263 4.87 -4.49 -6.44
C ILE A 263 4.47 -3.18 -7.13
N SER A 264 4.81 -2.06 -6.53
CA SER A 264 4.49 -0.73 -7.06
C SER A 264 5.10 -0.51 -8.45
N ASN A 265 6.39 -0.83 -8.62
CA ASN A 265 7.12 -0.67 -9.87
C ASN A 265 6.61 -1.63 -10.97
N GLN A 266 6.54 -2.95 -10.68
CA GLN A 266 6.13 -3.94 -11.69
C GLN A 266 4.71 -3.75 -12.20
N LEU A 267 3.79 -3.27 -11.38
CA LEU A 267 2.41 -3.03 -11.75
C LEU A 267 2.15 -1.58 -12.18
N ASN A 268 3.16 -0.72 -12.06
CA ASN A 268 3.05 0.72 -12.28
C ASN A 268 1.88 1.34 -11.49
N LEU A 269 1.75 0.95 -10.20
CA LEU A 269 0.70 1.40 -9.31
C LEU A 269 1.26 2.26 -8.17
N PRO A 270 0.70 3.46 -7.92
CA PRO A 270 1.13 4.28 -6.80
C PRO A 270 0.75 3.64 -5.46
N ILE A 271 1.57 3.87 -4.44
CA ILE A 271 1.22 3.54 -3.06
C ILE A 271 0.57 4.78 -2.43
N TYR A 272 -0.65 4.65 -1.92
CA TYR A 272 -1.34 5.76 -1.25
C TYR A 272 -1.03 5.84 0.24
N ARG A 273 -0.99 4.68 0.91
CA ARG A 273 -0.79 4.61 2.37
C ARG A 273 0.14 3.46 2.73
N ILE A 274 0.84 3.61 3.86
CA ILE A 274 1.62 2.54 4.49
C ILE A 274 1.23 2.39 5.96
N GLY A 275 1.20 1.14 6.43
CA GLY A 275 0.87 0.76 7.80
C GLY A 275 2.04 0.09 8.50
N VAL A 276 2.34 0.57 9.72
CA VAL A 276 3.46 0.11 10.57
C VAL A 276 3.02 -0.27 11.98
N GLY A 277 1.78 -0.68 12.15
CA GLY A 277 1.22 -1.08 13.45
C GLY A 277 -0.30 -0.96 13.51
N GLU A 278 -0.86 -1.11 14.73
CA GLU A 278 -2.30 -1.25 14.95
C GLU A 278 -3.02 0.06 15.24
N SER A 279 -2.35 1.10 15.74
CA SER A 279 -2.99 2.36 16.09
C SER A 279 -3.46 3.14 14.83
N ILE A 280 -4.37 4.09 15.01
CA ILE A 280 -4.87 4.91 13.90
C ILE A 280 -3.73 5.73 13.25
N ASP A 281 -2.76 6.13 14.07
CA ASP A 281 -1.60 6.92 13.65
C ASP A 281 -0.52 6.08 12.95
N ASP A 282 -0.60 4.75 13.04
CA ASP A 282 0.32 3.83 12.38
C ASP A 282 -0.02 3.60 10.89
N LEU A 283 -1.05 4.24 10.35
CA LEU A 283 -1.35 4.29 8.92
C LEU A 283 -1.13 5.72 8.42
N GLN A 284 -0.17 5.93 7.53
CA GLN A 284 0.19 7.25 7.03
C GLN A 284 0.17 7.33 5.50
N THR A 285 0.08 8.55 4.98
CA THR A 285 0.30 8.81 3.55
C THR A 285 1.71 8.35 3.17
N PHE A 286 1.81 7.68 2.04
CA PHE A 286 3.10 7.22 1.54
C PHE A 286 3.91 8.40 1.02
N ASP A 287 5.16 8.46 1.45
CA ASP A 287 6.19 9.33 0.90
C ASP A 287 7.38 8.47 0.48
N ALA A 288 7.62 8.41 -0.83
CA ALA A 288 8.62 7.54 -1.42
C ALA A 288 10.04 7.84 -0.90
N ARG A 289 10.37 9.12 -0.71
CA ARG A 289 11.69 9.53 -0.23
C ARG A 289 11.90 9.09 1.21
N SER A 290 10.97 9.41 2.10
CA SER A 290 11.04 9.02 3.51
C SER A 290 11.09 7.50 3.69
N PHE A 291 10.37 6.76 2.84
CA PHE A 291 10.42 5.29 2.81
C PHE A 291 11.82 4.79 2.41
N CYS A 292 12.40 5.32 1.31
CA CYS A 292 13.73 4.93 0.86
C CYS A 292 14.82 5.34 1.87
N GLU A 293 14.72 6.50 2.52
CA GLU A 293 15.62 6.92 3.60
C GLU A 293 15.55 5.96 4.80
N ALA A 294 14.33 5.50 5.17
CA ALA A 294 14.18 4.51 6.22
C ALA A 294 14.73 3.14 5.83
N LEU A 295 14.64 2.76 4.55
CA LEU A 295 15.09 1.48 4.01
C LEU A 295 16.62 1.41 3.88
N VAL A 296 17.25 2.46 3.34
CA VAL A 296 18.69 2.52 3.09
C VAL A 296 19.47 2.94 4.35
N GLY A 297 18.82 3.63 5.25
CA GLY A 297 19.40 4.18 6.47
C GLY A 297 20.07 5.54 6.28
N GLU A 298 20.13 6.31 7.38
CA GLU A 298 20.86 7.57 7.41
C GLU A 298 22.37 7.25 7.54
N GLY A 299 23.21 7.94 6.79
CA GLY A 299 24.66 7.89 7.02
C GLY A 299 24.96 8.36 8.43
N VAL A 300 25.86 7.68 9.14
CA VAL A 300 26.38 8.21 10.41
C VAL A 300 27.02 9.56 10.11
N GLN A 301 26.54 10.59 10.80
CA GLN A 301 27.17 11.92 10.78
C GLN A 301 28.53 11.89 11.45
#